data_d745267941670b1ef10e90f6409d1c4d
#
_entry.id   d745267941670b1ef10e90f6409d1c4d
#
_cell.length_a   1.000
_cell.length_b   1.000
_cell.length_c   1.000
_cell.angle_alpha   90.00
_cell.angle_beta   90.00
_cell.angle_gamma   90.00
#
_symmetry.space_group_name_H-M   'P 1'
#
loop_
_entity.id
_entity.type
_entity.pdbx_description
1 polymer ?
#
loop_
_entity_poly.entity_id
_entity_poly.type
_entity_poly.pdbx_seq_one_letter_code
_entity_poly.pdbx_strand_id
1 'polypeptide(L)'
;MGRYLDDFKIGEIFQAESFTLDEKQILEFALSYDPQPFHTDVAAAKDGPYGGLIGSGFQTLNLCFCRIVQSGVFDTVSMGGPGIEEVKFLMPVRPGDTIHTEAEILSIKPSRTKPDRGIMRVQYRGYNQQDNEVISFITIMLGKRNTTV
;
A
#
# COMPACT_ATOMS: atom_id res chain seq x y z
N MET A 1 14.89 -17.32 6.59
CA MET A 1 15.12 -16.69 7.90
C MET A 1 14.62 -15.24 7.88
N GLY A 2 13.93 -14.82 8.92
CA GLY A 2 13.36 -13.47 8.97
C GLY A 2 14.41 -12.39 9.12
N ARG A 3 14.07 -11.19 8.66
CA ARG A 3 14.94 -10.01 8.75
C ARG A 3 14.46 -9.11 9.88
N TYR A 4 15.41 -8.61 10.64
CA TYR A 4 15.18 -7.60 11.68
C TYR A 4 15.47 -6.19 11.12
N LEU A 5 15.15 -5.18 11.88
CA LEU A 5 15.29 -3.78 11.46
C LEU A 5 16.70 -3.47 10.90
N ASP A 6 17.73 -3.97 11.58
CA ASP A 6 19.13 -3.71 11.20
C ASP A 6 19.57 -4.41 9.91
N ASP A 7 18.78 -5.36 9.42
CA ASP A 7 19.07 -6.09 8.18
C ASP A 7 18.56 -5.39 6.92
N PHE A 8 17.75 -4.37 7.07
CA PHE A 8 17.24 -3.58 5.96
C PHE A 8 18.19 -2.42 5.64
N LYS A 9 18.16 -1.99 4.38
CA LYS A 9 19.00 -0.87 3.92
C LYS A 9 18.13 0.19 3.26
N ILE A 10 18.47 1.44 3.51
CA ILE A 10 17.82 2.57 2.82
C ILE A 10 18.02 2.41 1.32
N GLY A 11 16.93 2.56 0.57
CA GLY A 11 16.92 2.42 -0.88
C GLY A 11 16.62 1.01 -1.38
N GLU A 12 16.53 -0.01 -0.51
CA GLU A 12 16.06 -1.32 -0.94
C GLU A 12 14.63 -1.23 -1.45
N ILE A 13 14.35 -1.92 -2.56
CA ILE A 13 13.02 -1.97 -3.18
C ILE A 13 12.56 -3.42 -3.23
N PHE A 14 11.32 -3.64 -2.80
CA PHE A 14 10.66 -4.94 -2.82
C PHE A 14 9.48 -4.89 -3.78
N GLN A 15 9.30 -5.93 -4.55
CA GLN A 15 8.19 -6.12 -5.47
C GLN A 15 7.23 -7.16 -4.91
N ALA A 16 5.95 -7.02 -5.22
CA ALA A 16 4.92 -7.97 -4.83
C ALA A 16 4.11 -8.42 -6.04
N GLU A 17 3.33 -9.47 -5.87
CA GLU A 17 2.40 -9.93 -6.90
C GLU A 17 1.39 -8.84 -7.25
N SER A 18 1.09 -8.71 -8.53
CA SER A 18 0.05 -7.81 -9.03
C SER A 18 -1.33 -8.27 -8.61
N PHE A 19 -2.27 -7.34 -8.64
CA PHE A 19 -3.69 -7.65 -8.48
C PHE A 19 -4.48 -6.91 -9.57
N THR A 20 -5.60 -7.51 -9.96
CA THR A 20 -6.53 -6.90 -10.91
C THR A 20 -7.83 -6.60 -10.19
N LEU A 21 -8.35 -5.39 -10.35
CA LEU A 21 -9.65 -5.00 -9.79
C LEU A 21 -10.72 -5.10 -10.86
N ASP A 22 -11.68 -6.00 -10.67
CA ASP A 22 -12.85 -6.06 -11.53
C ASP A 22 -13.98 -5.17 -10.99
N GLU A 23 -15.01 -4.98 -11.79
CA GLU A 23 -16.17 -4.15 -11.45
C GLU A 23 -16.83 -4.62 -10.15
N LYS A 24 -17.01 -5.93 -9.99
CA LYS A 24 -17.65 -6.50 -8.79
C LYS A 24 -16.89 -6.16 -7.52
N GLN A 25 -15.57 -6.32 -7.53
CA GLN A 25 -14.72 -6.01 -6.39
C GLN A 25 -14.76 -4.52 -6.03
N ILE A 26 -14.76 -3.65 -7.04
CA ILE A 26 -14.87 -2.19 -6.84
C ILE A 26 -16.21 -1.85 -6.16
N LEU A 27 -17.31 -2.38 -6.68
CA LEU A 27 -18.64 -2.13 -6.13
C LEU A 27 -18.80 -2.66 -4.70
N GLU A 28 -18.37 -3.89 -4.46
CA GLU A 28 -18.50 -4.52 -3.15
C GLU A 28 -17.72 -3.76 -2.06
N PHE A 29 -16.49 -3.38 -2.34
CA PHE A 29 -15.68 -2.59 -1.40
C PHE A 29 -16.33 -1.25 -1.11
N ALA A 30 -16.72 -0.55 -2.18
CA ALA A 30 -17.24 0.80 -2.06
C ALA A 30 -18.57 0.85 -1.32
N LEU A 31 -19.46 -0.11 -1.54
CA LEU A 31 -20.73 -0.19 -0.82
C LEU A 31 -20.55 -0.32 0.68
N SER A 32 -19.47 -0.98 1.11
CA SER A 32 -19.17 -1.17 2.52
C SER A 32 -18.37 -0.03 3.15
N TYR A 33 -17.46 0.60 2.39
CA TYR A 33 -16.44 1.47 2.98
C TYR A 33 -16.31 2.86 2.36
N ASP A 34 -16.83 3.07 1.14
CA ASP A 34 -16.70 4.35 0.44
C ASP A 34 -17.86 4.52 -0.57
N PRO A 35 -19.10 4.70 -0.07
CA PRO A 35 -20.29 4.63 -0.91
C PRO A 35 -20.55 5.90 -1.72
N GLN A 36 -19.55 6.45 -2.36
CA GLN A 36 -19.69 7.56 -3.27
C GLN A 36 -20.17 7.06 -4.66
N PRO A 37 -21.06 7.80 -5.36
CA PRO A 37 -21.69 7.30 -6.60
C PRO A 37 -20.70 6.85 -7.67
N PHE A 38 -19.57 7.54 -7.84
CA PHE A 38 -18.57 7.16 -8.86
C PHE A 38 -17.81 5.86 -8.51
N HIS A 39 -18.03 5.30 -7.32
CA HIS A 39 -17.52 3.99 -6.91
C HIS A 39 -18.62 2.92 -6.84
N THR A 40 -19.89 3.32 -6.74
CA THR A 40 -20.99 2.40 -6.41
C THR A 40 -22.07 2.30 -7.47
N ASP A 41 -22.12 3.21 -8.43
CA ASP A 41 -23.20 3.30 -9.42
C ASP A 41 -22.61 3.49 -10.81
N VAL A 42 -22.63 2.41 -11.60
CA VAL A 42 -22.05 2.40 -12.96
C VAL A 42 -22.70 3.45 -13.85
N ALA A 43 -24.03 3.57 -13.79
CA ALA A 43 -24.78 4.52 -14.61
C ALA A 43 -24.47 5.97 -14.21
N ALA A 44 -24.51 6.27 -12.91
CA ALA A 44 -24.19 7.61 -12.41
C ALA A 44 -22.74 7.98 -12.67
N ALA A 45 -21.82 7.02 -12.55
CA ALA A 45 -20.39 7.25 -12.77
C ALA A 45 -20.07 7.69 -14.20
N LYS A 46 -20.82 7.22 -15.19
CA LYS A 46 -20.64 7.62 -16.59
C LYS A 46 -20.79 9.12 -16.79
N ASP A 47 -21.75 9.71 -16.12
CA ASP A 47 -22.07 11.14 -16.21
C ASP A 47 -21.32 11.97 -15.17
N GLY A 48 -20.51 11.30 -14.35
CA GLY A 48 -19.74 11.91 -13.26
C GLY A 48 -18.39 12.45 -13.70
N PRO A 49 -17.60 12.95 -12.71
CA PRO A 49 -16.35 13.67 -13.00
C PRO A 49 -15.25 12.81 -13.63
N TYR A 50 -15.36 11.48 -13.53
CA TYR A 50 -14.34 10.57 -14.05
C TYR A 50 -14.76 9.84 -15.33
N GLY A 51 -15.99 10.11 -15.84
CA GLY A 51 -16.48 9.51 -17.08
C GLY A 51 -16.70 8.00 -17.03
N GLY A 52 -16.83 7.41 -15.85
CA GLY A 52 -17.03 5.99 -15.64
C GLY A 52 -16.69 5.58 -14.21
N LEU A 53 -16.99 4.33 -13.88
CA LEU A 53 -16.70 3.77 -12.56
C LEU A 53 -15.20 3.78 -12.28
N ILE A 54 -14.84 4.17 -11.06
CA ILE A 54 -13.46 4.09 -10.55
C ILE A 54 -13.45 3.41 -9.19
N GLY A 55 -12.33 2.73 -8.89
CA GLY A 55 -12.09 2.14 -7.58
C GLY A 55 -11.85 3.20 -6.50
N SER A 56 -12.25 2.88 -5.27
CA SER A 56 -11.90 3.70 -4.11
C SER A 56 -10.38 3.67 -3.90
N GLY A 57 -9.78 4.83 -3.64
CA GLY A 57 -8.37 4.92 -3.29
C GLY A 57 -8.03 4.10 -2.05
N PHE A 58 -8.95 3.98 -1.11
CA PHE A 58 -8.77 3.15 0.09
C PHE A 58 -8.65 1.67 -0.25
N GLN A 59 -9.37 1.20 -1.26
CA GLN A 59 -9.25 -0.18 -1.75
C GLN A 59 -7.86 -0.41 -2.35
N THR A 60 -7.41 0.47 -3.22
CA THR A 60 -6.10 0.38 -3.86
C THR A 60 -4.98 0.43 -2.81
N LEU A 61 -5.08 1.32 -1.83
CA LEU A 61 -4.14 1.42 -0.72
C LEU A 61 -4.04 0.10 0.03
N ASN A 62 -5.18 -0.44 0.44
CA ASN A 62 -5.22 -1.69 1.20
C ASN A 62 -4.64 -2.87 0.41
N LEU A 63 -4.94 -2.97 -0.88
CA LEU A 63 -4.45 -4.06 -1.71
C LEU A 63 -2.94 -3.95 -1.97
N CYS A 64 -2.43 -2.75 -2.22
CA CYS A 64 -0.99 -2.53 -2.34
C CYS A 64 -0.26 -2.93 -1.06
N PHE A 65 -0.75 -2.48 0.07
CA PHE A 65 -0.20 -2.85 1.38
C PHE A 65 -0.26 -4.37 1.59
N CYS A 66 -1.42 -4.96 1.33
CA CYS A 66 -1.66 -6.39 1.50
C CYS A 66 -0.66 -7.24 0.69
N ARG A 67 -0.41 -6.89 -0.57
CA ARG A 67 0.49 -7.67 -1.42
C ARG A 67 1.93 -7.67 -0.91
N ILE A 68 2.42 -6.54 -0.43
CA ILE A 68 3.76 -6.47 0.17
C ILE A 68 3.82 -7.29 1.46
N VAL A 69 2.80 -7.18 2.33
CA VAL A 69 2.74 -7.97 3.56
C VAL A 69 2.70 -9.47 3.24
N GLN A 70 1.89 -9.87 2.27
CA GLN A 70 1.79 -11.27 1.83
C GLN A 70 3.10 -11.84 1.28
N SER A 71 3.99 -10.99 0.79
CA SER A 71 5.32 -11.44 0.34
C SER A 71 6.20 -11.98 1.47
N GLY A 72 5.84 -11.67 2.71
CA GLY A 72 6.58 -12.13 3.89
C GLY A 72 7.80 -11.28 4.25
N VAL A 73 8.12 -10.26 3.46
CA VAL A 73 9.34 -9.46 3.66
C VAL A 73 9.40 -8.79 5.03
N PHE A 74 8.24 -8.48 5.60
CA PHE A 74 8.15 -7.79 6.89
C PHE A 74 7.67 -8.68 8.05
N ASP A 75 7.53 -9.97 7.85
CA ASP A 75 6.94 -10.87 8.85
C ASP A 75 7.64 -10.84 10.20
N THR A 76 8.96 -10.82 10.20
CA THR A 76 9.74 -10.82 11.43
C THR A 76 9.90 -9.43 12.01
N VAL A 77 10.13 -8.43 11.18
CA VAL A 77 10.46 -7.08 11.63
C VAL A 77 9.25 -6.32 12.16
N SER A 78 8.06 -6.54 11.60
CA SER A 78 6.90 -5.70 11.89
C SER A 78 6.38 -5.89 13.31
N MET A 79 6.23 -4.78 14.01
CA MET A 79 5.57 -4.67 15.32
C MET A 79 4.33 -3.77 15.22
N GLY A 80 3.77 -3.62 14.02
CA GLY A 80 2.71 -2.68 13.73
C GLY A 80 3.23 -1.32 13.30
N GLY A 81 2.36 -0.34 13.18
CA GLY A 81 2.77 0.98 12.74
C GLY A 81 1.88 2.07 13.30
N PRO A 82 2.47 3.19 13.77
CA PRO A 82 1.69 4.27 14.36
C PRO A 82 0.96 5.13 13.34
N GLY A 83 1.26 5.02 12.04
CA GLY A 83 0.60 5.86 11.08
C GLY A 83 1.01 5.66 9.63
N ILE A 84 0.35 6.43 8.78
CA ILE A 84 0.60 6.53 7.35
C ILE A 84 0.75 8.00 7.02
N GLU A 85 1.72 8.32 6.17
CA GLU A 85 1.98 9.69 5.73
C GLU A 85 1.81 9.83 4.22
N GLU A 86 1.51 11.04 3.77
CA GLU A 86 1.57 11.45 2.37
C GLU A 86 0.84 10.51 1.42
N VAL A 87 -0.40 10.13 1.77
CA VAL A 87 -1.26 9.36 0.87
C VAL A 87 -1.68 10.23 -0.30
N LYS A 88 -1.38 9.77 -1.52
CA LYS A 88 -1.77 10.47 -2.75
C LYS A 88 -2.44 9.49 -3.71
N PHE A 89 -3.63 9.84 -4.14
CA PHE A 89 -4.35 9.13 -5.21
C PHE A 89 -4.06 9.88 -6.51
N LEU A 90 -3.13 9.36 -7.29
CA LEU A 90 -2.52 10.09 -8.41
C LEU A 90 -3.29 9.92 -9.71
N MET A 91 -3.99 8.81 -9.88
CA MET A 91 -4.72 8.48 -11.09
C MET A 91 -5.88 7.54 -10.77
N PRO A 92 -7.06 7.70 -11.41
CA PRO A 92 -8.17 6.76 -11.19
C PRO A 92 -7.79 5.34 -11.57
N VAL A 93 -8.25 4.38 -10.76
CA VAL A 93 -8.16 2.95 -11.05
C VAL A 93 -9.50 2.51 -11.63
N ARG A 94 -9.48 1.94 -12.84
CA ARG A 94 -10.66 1.53 -13.58
C ARG A 94 -10.90 0.04 -13.44
N PRO A 95 -12.15 -0.43 -13.62
CA PRO A 95 -12.41 -1.87 -13.71
C PRO A 95 -11.51 -2.51 -14.78
N GLY A 96 -10.87 -3.62 -14.43
CA GLY A 96 -9.93 -4.32 -15.30
C GLY A 96 -8.48 -3.89 -15.18
N ASP A 97 -8.19 -2.82 -14.47
CA ASP A 97 -6.81 -2.39 -14.24
C ASP A 97 -6.06 -3.40 -13.37
N THR A 98 -4.82 -3.65 -13.75
CA THR A 98 -3.88 -4.49 -13.00
C THR A 98 -2.83 -3.61 -12.37
N ILE A 99 -2.68 -3.72 -11.06
CA ILE A 99 -1.77 -2.88 -10.28
C ILE A 99 -0.62 -3.75 -9.77
N HIS A 100 0.60 -3.30 -10.00
CA HIS A 100 1.77 -3.85 -9.34
C HIS A 100 2.30 -2.86 -8.31
N THR A 101 2.81 -3.40 -7.21
CA THR A 101 3.23 -2.60 -6.06
C THR A 101 4.71 -2.79 -5.79
N GLU A 102 5.39 -1.70 -5.50
CA GLU A 102 6.73 -1.74 -4.93
C GLU A 102 6.77 -0.99 -3.61
N ALA A 103 7.68 -1.42 -2.74
CA ALA A 103 7.95 -0.81 -1.45
C ALA A 103 9.44 -0.48 -1.35
N GLU A 104 9.75 0.76 -1.02
CA GLU A 104 11.13 1.24 -0.88
C GLU A 104 11.39 1.67 0.54
N ILE A 105 12.50 1.23 1.11
CA ILE A 105 12.93 1.64 2.45
C ILE A 105 13.47 3.08 2.39
N LEU A 106 12.79 4.01 3.05
CA LEU A 106 13.17 5.43 3.06
C LEU A 106 14.10 5.79 4.19
N SER A 107 13.82 5.29 5.39
CA SER A 107 14.61 5.63 6.59
C SER A 107 14.52 4.54 7.62
N ILE A 108 15.55 4.43 8.42
CA ILE A 108 15.66 3.48 9.53
C ILE A 108 16.23 4.24 10.73
N LYS A 109 15.46 4.29 11.82
CA LYS A 109 15.86 4.99 13.04
C LYS A 109 15.73 4.08 14.26
N PRO A 110 16.82 3.61 14.85
CA PRO A 110 16.75 2.91 16.14
C PRO A 110 16.12 3.78 17.22
N SER A 111 15.32 3.18 18.10
CA SER A 111 14.74 3.88 19.24
C SER A 111 15.86 4.33 20.19
N ARG A 112 15.71 5.53 20.74
CA ARG A 112 16.66 6.06 21.75
C ARG A 112 16.45 5.45 23.13
N THR A 113 15.22 5.02 23.43
CA THR A 113 14.84 4.57 24.77
C THR A 113 14.65 3.06 24.87
N LYS A 114 14.35 2.39 23.76
CA LYS A 114 14.07 0.95 23.71
C LYS A 114 15.00 0.27 22.71
N PRO A 115 16.04 -0.46 23.19
CA PRO A 115 17.07 -1.00 22.31
C PRO A 115 16.59 -2.14 21.40
N ASP A 116 15.41 -2.71 21.68
CA ASP A 116 14.86 -3.85 20.93
C ASP A 116 14.07 -3.43 19.68
N ARG A 117 13.97 -2.13 19.39
CA ARG A 117 13.12 -1.62 18.30
C ARG A 117 13.60 -0.32 17.69
N GLY A 118 12.94 0.06 16.64
CA GLY A 118 13.11 1.35 15.99
C GLY A 118 11.96 1.63 15.02
N ILE A 119 12.12 2.67 14.22
CA ILE A 119 11.13 3.10 13.23
C ILE A 119 11.72 2.95 11.83
N MET A 120 10.95 2.34 10.94
CA MET A 120 11.27 2.25 9.52
C MET A 120 10.15 2.90 8.72
N ARG A 121 10.49 3.85 7.84
CA ARG A 121 9.53 4.45 6.91
C ARG A 121 9.67 3.77 5.56
N VAL A 122 8.55 3.36 5.02
CA VAL A 122 8.50 2.59 3.77
C VAL A 122 7.59 3.30 2.78
N GLN A 123 8.12 3.66 1.62
CA GLN A 123 7.37 4.24 0.52
C GLN A 123 6.72 3.13 -0.32
N TYR A 124 5.41 3.15 -0.40
CA TYR A 124 4.66 2.29 -1.31
C TYR A 124 4.30 3.07 -2.56
N ARG A 125 4.42 2.42 -3.71
CA ARG A 125 3.95 2.94 -4.99
C ARG A 125 3.22 1.85 -5.74
N GLY A 126 2.04 2.17 -6.25
CA GLY A 126 1.26 1.29 -7.11
C GLY A 126 1.22 1.82 -8.53
N TYR A 127 1.42 0.95 -9.51
CA TYR A 127 1.44 1.28 -10.94
C TYR A 127 0.44 0.42 -11.68
N ASN A 128 -0.28 1.01 -12.65
CA ASN A 128 -1.18 0.25 -13.51
C ASN A 128 -0.42 -0.52 -14.59
N GLN A 129 -1.15 -1.21 -15.47
CA GLN A 129 -0.58 -2.01 -16.56
C GLN A 129 0.19 -1.18 -17.62
N GLN A 130 0.03 0.13 -17.61
CA GLN A 130 0.74 1.06 -18.50
C GLN A 130 1.92 1.73 -17.79
N ASP A 131 2.27 1.25 -16.59
CA ASP A 131 3.31 1.81 -15.72
C ASP A 131 3.05 3.26 -15.27
N ASN A 132 1.79 3.67 -15.27
CA ASN A 132 1.42 4.95 -14.66
C ASN A 132 1.24 4.76 -13.16
N GLU A 133 1.83 5.65 -12.38
CA GLU A 133 1.67 5.66 -10.93
C GLU A 133 0.25 6.07 -10.55
N VAL A 134 -0.47 5.19 -9.85
CA VAL A 134 -1.86 5.44 -9.45
C VAL A 134 -2.00 5.83 -8.00
N ILE A 135 -1.07 5.40 -7.16
CA ILE A 135 -1.09 5.66 -5.73
C ILE A 135 0.34 5.72 -5.17
N SER A 136 0.54 6.57 -4.18
CA SER A 136 1.73 6.54 -3.34
C SER A 136 1.36 6.83 -1.90
N PHE A 137 2.06 6.20 -0.96
CA PHE A 137 1.90 6.46 0.48
C PHE A 137 3.13 5.96 1.23
N ILE A 138 3.34 6.51 2.42
CA ILE A 138 4.44 6.11 3.31
C ILE A 138 3.85 5.47 4.55
N THR A 139 4.27 4.25 4.87
CA THR A 139 3.94 3.65 6.16
C THR A 139 5.05 3.93 7.15
N ILE A 140 4.65 4.19 8.39
CA ILE A 140 5.58 4.26 9.53
C ILE A 140 5.48 2.93 10.24
N MET A 141 6.54 2.15 10.21
CA MET A 141 6.57 0.82 10.82
C MET A 141 7.40 0.85 12.09
N LEU A 142 6.85 0.33 13.17
CA LEU A 142 7.63 -0.02 14.34
C LEU A 142 8.32 -1.34 14.05
N GLY A 143 9.65 -1.34 14.08
CA GLY A 143 10.45 -2.48 13.65
C GLY A 143 11.26 -3.10 14.78
N LYS A 144 11.24 -4.43 14.80
CA LYS A 144 11.97 -5.22 15.79
C LYS A 144 13.45 -5.31 15.44
N ARG A 145 14.31 -5.13 16.43
CA ARG A 145 15.75 -5.31 16.30
C ARG A 145 16.16 -6.67 16.82
N ASN A 146 17.22 -7.21 16.28
CA ASN A 146 17.82 -8.43 16.81
C ASN A 146 18.69 -8.08 18.02
N THR A 147 18.28 -8.50 19.21
CA THR A 147 18.99 -8.25 20.47
C THR A 147 19.76 -9.46 20.99
N THR A 148 19.81 -10.55 20.21
CA THR A 148 20.44 -11.80 20.61
C THR A 148 21.89 -11.94 20.17
N VAL A 149 22.50 -10.88 19.67
CA VAL A 149 23.89 -10.88 19.20
C VAL A 149 24.84 -10.46 20.31
#